data_09a16d0b39e3b432cceb86d0d85ba64c
#
_entry.id   09a16d0b39e3b432cceb86d0d85ba64c
#
_cell.length_a   1.000
_cell.length_b   1.000
_cell.length_c   1.000
_cell.angle_alpha   90.00
_cell.angle_beta   90.00
_cell.angle_gamma   90.00
#
_symmetry.space_group_name_H-M   'P 1'
#
loop_
_entity.id
_entity.type
_entity.pdbx_description
1 polymer ?
#
loop_
_entity_poly.entity_id
_entity_poly.type
_entity_poly.pdbx_seq_one_letter_code
_entity_poly.pdbx_strand_id
1 'polypeptide(L)'
;MLRKATIMRKRAETGYRTLSLGEEIFNSITHGIGTLLSIAALVLLVVFATIKGNVWHVVSFSIFGSSLVLLYLSSTLYHSFTREKLKNLFVRFDHAAIFLLIAGTYTPFVLTTIRGALGWTLFGIIWGLAIAGMVIRSIYLTRFRKLMVGIYLAMGWMFLLAIGPIVRNLPTSSIAFLFIGGACYSIGVIFYSWRNLKYSHGIWHLFVLAGSIMHFFSVLYSL
;
A
#
# COMPACT_ATOMS: atom_id res chain seq x y z
N MET A 1 4.62 -34.70 12.55
CA MET A 1 3.47 -34.09 13.24
C MET A 1 3.89 -33.04 14.28
N LEU A 2 4.79 -33.32 15.22
CA LEU A 2 5.24 -32.42 16.27
C LEU A 2 5.74 -31.03 15.80
N ARG A 3 6.52 -30.97 14.71
CA ARG A 3 7.06 -29.72 14.15
C ARG A 3 5.95 -28.78 13.64
N LYS A 4 4.87 -29.33 13.07
CA LYS A 4 3.69 -28.56 12.60
C LYS A 4 2.89 -27.98 13.78
N ALA A 5 2.74 -28.78 14.84
CA ALA A 5 2.05 -28.34 16.07
C ALA A 5 2.82 -27.23 16.80
N THR A 6 4.15 -27.31 16.85
CA THR A 6 5.01 -26.27 17.45
C THR A 6 4.96 -24.96 16.67
N ILE A 7 4.94 -25.04 15.32
CA ILE A 7 4.80 -23.84 14.45
C ILE A 7 3.42 -23.21 14.62
N MET A 8 2.36 -24.01 14.71
CA MET A 8 1.00 -23.53 14.94
C MET A 8 0.87 -22.87 16.31
N ARG A 9 1.46 -23.45 17.36
CA ARG A 9 1.47 -22.88 18.71
C ARG A 9 2.20 -21.55 18.78
N LYS A 10 3.41 -21.46 18.20
CA LYS A 10 4.18 -20.22 18.12
C LYS A 10 3.48 -19.12 17.32
N ARG A 11 2.75 -19.46 16.25
CA ARG A 11 1.97 -18.50 15.47
C ARG A 11 0.69 -18.06 16.15
N ALA A 12 0.05 -18.94 16.95
CA ALA A 12 -1.07 -18.56 17.81
C ALA A 12 -0.63 -17.53 18.87
N GLU A 13 0.57 -17.68 19.40
CA GLU A 13 1.20 -16.74 20.33
C GLU A 13 1.52 -15.38 19.67
N THR A 14 1.77 -15.33 18.36
CA THR A 14 2.03 -14.09 17.61
C THR A 14 0.75 -13.34 17.20
N GLY A 15 -0.45 -13.89 17.44
CA GLY A 15 -1.71 -13.25 17.09
C GLY A 15 -2.01 -13.19 15.59
N TYR A 16 -1.19 -13.83 14.71
CA TYR A 16 -1.48 -13.99 13.29
C TYR A 16 -2.32 -15.24 13.06
N ARG A 17 -3.37 -15.10 12.21
CA ARG A 17 -4.12 -16.26 11.72
C ARG A 17 -3.20 -17.16 10.90
N THR A 18 -3.22 -18.46 11.14
CA THR A 18 -2.59 -19.43 10.23
C THR A 18 -3.46 -19.55 8.98
N LEU A 19 -2.90 -19.22 7.84
CA LEU A 19 -3.55 -19.38 6.55
C LEU A 19 -3.40 -20.82 6.06
N SER A 20 -4.42 -21.34 5.40
CA SER A 20 -4.34 -22.62 4.69
C SER A 20 -3.42 -22.48 3.47
N LEU A 21 -2.95 -23.60 2.92
CA LEU A 21 -2.13 -23.60 1.70
C LEU A 21 -2.87 -22.91 0.54
N GLY A 22 -4.17 -23.17 0.39
CA GLY A 22 -4.99 -22.51 -0.65
C GLY A 22 -5.08 -21.00 -0.48
N GLU A 23 -5.18 -20.51 0.77
CA GLU A 23 -5.17 -19.06 1.04
C GLU A 23 -3.80 -18.45 0.73
N GLU A 24 -2.69 -19.11 1.07
CA GLU A 24 -1.33 -18.63 0.75
C GLU A 24 -1.11 -18.57 -0.76
N ILE A 25 -1.54 -19.61 -1.51
CA ILE A 25 -1.45 -19.62 -2.97
C ILE A 25 -2.29 -18.50 -3.58
N PHE A 26 -3.53 -18.33 -3.13
CA PHE A 26 -4.42 -17.27 -3.61
C PHE A 26 -3.82 -15.88 -3.37
N ASN A 27 -3.29 -15.65 -2.16
CA ASN A 27 -2.65 -14.38 -1.79
C ASN A 27 -1.40 -14.11 -2.63
N SER A 28 -0.57 -15.15 -2.84
CA SER A 28 0.64 -15.05 -3.67
C SER A 28 0.31 -14.74 -5.13
N ILE A 29 -0.70 -15.39 -5.71
CA ILE A 29 -1.11 -15.16 -7.11
C ILE A 29 -1.69 -13.75 -7.28
N THR A 30 -2.60 -13.34 -6.40
CA THR A 30 -3.25 -12.01 -6.51
C THR A 30 -2.24 -10.87 -6.45
N HIS A 31 -1.30 -10.91 -5.50
CA HIS A 31 -0.25 -9.90 -5.41
C HIS A 31 0.89 -10.12 -6.41
N GLY A 32 1.10 -11.35 -6.91
CA GLY A 32 1.98 -11.63 -8.04
C GLY A 32 1.52 -10.92 -9.32
N ILE A 33 0.21 -10.99 -9.62
CA ILE A 33 -0.41 -10.21 -10.70
C ILE A 33 -0.24 -8.71 -10.42
N GLY A 34 -0.46 -8.28 -9.17
CA GLY A 34 -0.22 -6.90 -8.74
C GLY A 34 1.22 -6.43 -8.98
N THR A 35 2.22 -7.31 -8.77
CA THR A 35 3.63 -7.01 -9.05
C THR A 35 3.85 -6.74 -10.54
N LEU A 36 3.32 -7.58 -11.42
CA LEU A 36 3.46 -7.39 -12.88
C LEU A 36 2.76 -6.10 -13.34
N LEU A 37 1.55 -5.85 -12.86
CA LEU A 37 0.80 -4.63 -13.16
C LEU A 37 1.52 -3.38 -12.63
N SER A 38 2.14 -3.44 -11.44
CA SER A 38 2.86 -2.30 -10.87
C SER A 38 4.16 -1.98 -11.62
N ILE A 39 4.85 -2.99 -12.18
CA ILE A 39 6.00 -2.76 -13.06
C ILE A 39 5.55 -2.03 -14.34
N ALA A 40 4.47 -2.49 -14.97
CA ALA A 40 3.90 -1.81 -16.13
C ALA A 40 3.45 -0.38 -15.79
N ALA A 41 2.79 -0.20 -14.64
CA ALA A 41 2.37 1.11 -14.15
C ALA A 41 3.55 2.06 -13.94
N LEU A 42 4.64 1.60 -13.31
CA LEU A 42 5.86 2.39 -13.11
C LEU A 42 6.42 2.86 -14.45
N VAL A 43 6.56 1.96 -15.43
CA VAL A 43 7.08 2.31 -16.75
C VAL A 43 6.18 3.34 -17.43
N LEU A 44 4.86 3.12 -17.46
CA LEU A 44 3.91 4.06 -18.07
C LEU A 44 3.95 5.43 -17.38
N LEU A 45 3.92 5.48 -16.06
CA LEU A 45 3.98 6.72 -15.31
C LEU A 45 5.24 7.52 -15.62
N VAL A 46 6.41 6.87 -15.63
CA VAL A 46 7.69 7.54 -15.93
C VAL A 46 7.74 8.03 -17.38
N VAL A 47 7.28 7.21 -18.33
CA VAL A 47 7.23 7.60 -19.76
C VAL A 47 6.32 8.82 -19.97
N PHE A 48 5.10 8.78 -19.44
CA PHE A 48 4.18 9.91 -19.58
C PHE A 48 4.67 11.16 -18.84
N ALA A 49 5.25 11.00 -17.64
CA ALA A 49 5.85 12.11 -16.90
C ALA A 49 7.02 12.76 -17.66
N THR A 50 7.81 11.97 -18.39
CA THR A 50 8.92 12.48 -19.22
C THR A 50 8.42 13.21 -20.45
N ILE A 51 7.35 12.72 -21.10
CA ILE A 51 6.84 13.30 -22.35
C ILE A 51 5.97 14.54 -22.08
N LYS A 52 5.13 14.51 -21.05
CA LYS A 52 4.10 15.54 -20.81
C LYS A 52 4.32 16.37 -19.54
N GLY A 53 5.17 15.92 -18.63
CA GLY A 53 5.39 16.55 -17.34
C GLY A 53 6.69 17.35 -17.27
N ASN A 54 7.23 17.42 -16.08
CA ASN A 54 8.52 18.03 -15.75
C ASN A 54 9.27 17.14 -14.74
N VAL A 55 10.44 17.59 -14.29
CA VAL A 55 11.28 16.82 -13.35
C VAL A 55 10.53 16.37 -12.08
N TRP A 56 9.59 17.18 -11.57
CA TRP A 56 8.82 16.84 -10.38
C TRP A 56 7.83 15.71 -10.63
N HIS A 57 7.23 15.67 -11.82
CA HIS A 57 6.39 14.54 -12.25
C HIS A 57 7.23 13.27 -12.38
N VAL A 58 8.39 13.33 -13.04
CA VAL A 58 9.27 12.16 -13.21
C VAL A 58 9.69 11.60 -11.86
N VAL A 59 10.17 12.45 -10.94
CA VAL A 59 10.61 12.02 -9.62
C VAL A 59 9.44 11.45 -8.81
N SER A 60 8.34 12.17 -8.72
CA SER A 60 7.21 11.77 -7.87
C SER A 60 6.49 10.52 -8.39
N PHE A 61 6.34 10.39 -9.70
CA PHE A 61 5.73 9.22 -10.33
C PHE A 61 6.63 7.99 -10.21
N SER A 62 7.96 8.17 -10.29
CA SER A 62 8.93 7.10 -10.00
C SER A 62 8.82 6.61 -8.56
N ILE A 63 8.68 7.52 -7.59
CA ILE A 63 8.51 7.16 -6.17
C ILE A 63 7.21 6.38 -5.97
N PHE A 64 6.09 6.85 -6.52
CA PHE A 64 4.82 6.16 -6.41
C PHE A 64 4.86 4.78 -7.08
N GLY A 65 5.29 4.70 -8.34
CA GLY A 65 5.37 3.44 -9.07
C GLY A 65 6.30 2.41 -8.40
N SER A 66 7.46 2.87 -7.88
CA SER A 66 8.37 2.01 -7.13
C SER A 66 7.76 1.51 -5.81
N SER A 67 6.98 2.35 -5.12
CA SER A 67 6.29 1.94 -3.89
C SER A 67 5.23 0.85 -4.15
N LEU A 68 4.52 0.91 -5.30
CA LEU A 68 3.61 -0.16 -5.75
C LEU A 68 4.37 -1.47 -5.96
N VAL A 69 5.48 -1.43 -6.72
CA VAL A 69 6.30 -2.63 -6.99
C VAL A 69 6.80 -3.24 -5.68
N LEU A 70 7.34 -2.44 -4.78
CA LEU A 70 7.87 -2.91 -3.51
C LEU A 70 6.79 -3.53 -2.62
N LEU A 71 5.58 -2.95 -2.58
CA LEU A 71 4.46 -3.52 -1.83
C LEU A 71 4.06 -4.89 -2.37
N TYR A 72 3.74 -4.96 -3.66
CA TYR A 72 3.23 -6.20 -4.25
C TYR A 72 4.28 -7.30 -4.27
N LEU A 73 5.54 -6.98 -4.57
CA LEU A 73 6.64 -7.93 -4.53
C LEU A 73 6.87 -8.48 -3.12
N SER A 74 6.91 -7.59 -2.10
CA SER A 74 7.09 -8.01 -0.69
C SER A 74 5.99 -8.98 -0.26
N SER A 75 4.75 -8.67 -0.60
CA SER A 75 3.59 -9.48 -0.26
C SER A 75 3.59 -10.82 -1.00
N THR A 76 3.90 -10.81 -2.30
CA THR A 76 4.05 -12.03 -3.10
C THR A 76 5.09 -12.96 -2.48
N LEU A 77 6.26 -12.43 -2.15
CA LEU A 77 7.33 -13.21 -1.54
C LEU A 77 6.95 -13.71 -0.13
N TYR A 78 6.28 -12.89 0.69
CA TYR A 78 5.78 -13.31 2.00
C TYR A 78 4.85 -14.53 1.89
N HIS A 79 3.91 -14.51 0.96
CA HIS A 79 2.96 -15.60 0.77
C HIS A 79 3.54 -16.82 0.04
N SER A 80 4.58 -16.64 -0.78
CA SER A 80 5.23 -17.72 -1.52
C SER A 80 6.20 -18.54 -0.67
N PHE A 81 6.89 -17.92 0.29
CA PHE A 81 7.91 -18.61 1.05
C PHE A 81 7.33 -19.50 2.15
N THR A 82 7.83 -20.74 2.22
CA THR A 82 7.52 -21.72 3.27
C THR A 82 8.60 -21.77 4.37
N ARG A 83 9.84 -21.35 4.06
CA ARG A 83 10.94 -21.28 5.03
C ARG A 83 10.68 -20.19 6.07
N GLU A 84 10.63 -20.57 7.36
CA GLU A 84 10.28 -19.69 8.47
C GLU A 84 11.11 -18.39 8.49
N LYS A 85 12.42 -18.48 8.30
CA LYS A 85 13.31 -17.31 8.30
C LYS A 85 12.94 -16.30 7.21
N LEU A 86 12.71 -16.76 5.99
CA LEU A 86 12.31 -15.90 4.87
C LEU A 86 10.92 -15.33 5.06
N LYS A 87 9.96 -16.16 5.50
CA LYS A 87 8.60 -15.73 5.77
C LYS A 87 8.56 -14.65 6.87
N ASN A 88 9.36 -14.78 7.93
CA ASN A 88 9.50 -13.80 8.99
C ASN A 88 10.20 -12.51 8.54
N LEU A 89 11.07 -12.58 7.55
CA LEU A 89 11.68 -11.40 6.94
C LEU A 89 10.64 -10.66 6.07
N PHE A 90 10.02 -11.39 5.12
CA PHE A 90 9.12 -10.76 4.16
C PHE A 90 7.80 -10.27 4.76
N VAL A 91 7.29 -10.85 5.84
CA VAL A 91 6.14 -10.28 6.57
C VAL A 91 6.44 -8.88 7.14
N ARG A 92 7.68 -8.59 7.48
CA ARG A 92 8.08 -7.24 7.93
C ARG A 92 8.07 -6.26 6.77
N PHE A 93 8.62 -6.65 5.62
CA PHE A 93 8.58 -5.83 4.41
C PHE A 93 7.16 -5.62 3.91
N ASP A 94 6.34 -6.67 3.83
CA ASP A 94 4.94 -6.61 3.42
C ASP A 94 4.14 -5.58 4.24
N HIS A 95 4.29 -5.60 5.57
CA HIS A 95 3.59 -4.65 6.42
C HIS A 95 4.21 -3.23 6.41
N ALA A 96 5.52 -3.12 6.28
CA ALA A 96 6.20 -1.82 6.19
C ALA A 96 5.88 -1.12 4.85
N ALA A 97 5.77 -1.89 3.77
CA ALA A 97 5.48 -1.38 2.44
C ALA A 97 4.10 -0.70 2.32
N ILE A 98 3.15 -0.98 3.22
CA ILE A 98 1.87 -0.27 3.27
C ILE A 98 2.11 1.22 3.58
N PHE A 99 2.95 1.54 4.55
CA PHE A 99 3.32 2.92 4.87
C PHE A 99 4.03 3.59 3.69
N LEU A 100 4.95 2.85 3.06
CA LEU A 100 5.67 3.32 1.89
C LEU A 100 4.72 3.64 0.73
N LEU A 101 3.74 2.77 0.45
CA LEU A 101 2.76 2.99 -0.59
C LEU A 101 1.88 4.21 -0.29
N ILE A 102 1.42 4.39 0.95
CA ILE A 102 0.65 5.58 1.32
C ILE A 102 1.47 6.84 1.04
N ALA A 103 2.70 6.94 1.53
CA ALA A 103 3.55 8.11 1.27
C ALA A 103 3.89 8.29 -0.21
N GLY A 104 4.17 7.20 -0.90
CA GLY A 104 4.39 7.18 -2.35
C GLY A 104 3.21 7.72 -3.14
N THR A 105 1.97 7.35 -2.76
CA THR A 105 0.74 7.81 -3.40
C THR A 105 0.51 9.32 -3.23
N TYR A 106 0.87 9.87 -2.08
CA TYR A 106 0.79 11.32 -1.84
C TYR A 106 1.80 12.12 -2.66
N THR A 107 2.97 11.54 -2.90
CA THR A 107 4.13 12.25 -3.47
C THR A 107 3.83 12.96 -4.79
N PRO A 108 3.15 12.38 -5.79
CA PRO A 108 2.74 13.09 -6.99
C PRO A 108 1.93 14.36 -6.70
N PHE A 109 0.88 14.24 -5.91
CA PHE A 109 -0.04 15.35 -5.65
C PHE A 109 0.62 16.50 -4.86
N VAL A 110 1.41 16.18 -3.83
CA VAL A 110 2.05 17.21 -2.99
C VAL A 110 3.22 17.91 -3.67
N LEU A 111 3.91 17.25 -4.62
CA LEU A 111 5.07 17.82 -5.31
C LEU A 111 4.71 18.47 -6.65
N THR A 112 3.56 18.16 -7.25
CA THR A 112 3.14 18.71 -8.53
C THR A 112 1.91 19.60 -8.40
N THR A 113 0.80 19.08 -7.87
CA THR A 113 -0.53 19.72 -7.87
C THR A 113 -0.67 20.81 -6.80
N ILE A 114 -0.28 20.51 -5.55
CA ILE A 114 -0.41 21.43 -4.41
C ILE A 114 0.95 21.94 -3.93
N ARG A 115 1.89 22.02 -4.86
CA ARG A 115 3.26 22.45 -4.61
C ARG A 115 3.30 23.83 -3.95
N GLY A 116 4.23 24.02 -3.02
CA GLY A 116 4.38 25.23 -2.21
C GLY A 116 4.47 24.86 -0.73
N ALA A 117 4.25 25.82 0.16
CA ALA A 117 4.39 25.60 1.61
C ALA A 117 3.47 24.45 2.10
N LEU A 118 2.21 24.41 1.66
CA LEU A 118 1.28 23.33 2.02
C LEU A 118 1.73 21.97 1.50
N GLY A 119 2.14 21.89 0.24
CA GLY A 119 2.63 20.64 -0.36
C GLY A 119 3.84 20.08 0.36
N TRP A 120 4.84 20.91 0.65
CA TRP A 120 6.03 20.50 1.39
C TRP A 120 5.73 20.12 2.85
N THR A 121 4.81 20.82 3.51
CA THR A 121 4.38 20.48 4.87
C THR A 121 3.71 19.10 4.89
N LEU A 122 2.76 18.84 3.98
CA LEU A 122 2.11 17.55 3.87
C LEU A 122 3.09 16.44 3.48
N PHE A 123 4.03 16.72 2.56
CA PHE A 123 5.09 15.77 2.21
C PHE A 123 5.91 15.38 3.45
N GLY A 124 6.36 16.35 4.24
CA GLY A 124 7.13 16.10 5.45
C GLY A 124 6.35 15.30 6.50
N ILE A 125 5.09 15.65 6.73
CA ILE A 125 4.23 14.94 7.69
C ILE A 125 4.00 13.49 7.25
N ILE A 126 3.58 13.28 6.00
CA ILE A 126 3.26 11.94 5.48
C ILE A 126 4.50 11.04 5.46
N TRP A 127 5.64 11.53 4.97
CA TRP A 127 6.87 10.75 4.97
C TRP A 127 7.43 10.53 6.36
N GLY A 128 7.32 11.50 7.27
CA GLY A 128 7.68 11.34 8.69
C GLY A 128 6.86 10.24 9.36
N LEU A 129 5.53 10.27 9.19
CA LEU A 129 4.64 9.22 9.70
C LEU A 129 4.93 7.85 9.05
N ALA A 130 5.21 7.83 7.75
CA ALA A 130 5.53 6.60 7.04
C ALA A 130 6.82 5.98 7.55
N ILE A 131 7.89 6.75 7.69
CA ILE A 131 9.18 6.27 8.22
C ILE A 131 9.01 5.74 9.64
N ALA A 132 8.35 6.51 10.52
CA ALA A 132 8.07 6.07 11.88
C ALA A 132 7.26 4.78 11.91
N GLY A 133 6.20 4.69 11.10
CA GLY A 133 5.35 3.52 10.98
C GLY A 133 6.10 2.30 10.44
N MET A 134 6.94 2.45 9.41
CA MET A 134 7.80 1.39 8.88
C MET A 134 8.76 0.86 9.95
N VAL A 135 9.42 1.73 10.70
CA VAL A 135 10.32 1.33 11.78
C VAL A 135 9.58 0.58 12.88
N ILE A 136 8.48 1.16 13.39
CA ILE A 136 7.67 0.53 14.45
C ILE A 136 7.16 -0.84 13.97
N ARG A 137 6.68 -0.93 12.74
CA ARG A 137 6.12 -2.17 12.20
C ARG A 137 7.17 -3.24 11.93
N SER A 138 8.39 -2.82 11.57
CA SER A 138 9.51 -3.74 11.39
C SER A 138 10.02 -4.32 12.72
N ILE A 139 9.93 -3.56 13.82
CA ILE A 139 10.36 -4.00 15.15
C ILE A 139 9.24 -4.76 15.86
N TYR A 140 8.03 -4.18 15.90
CA TYR A 140 6.88 -4.67 16.65
C TYR A 140 5.78 -5.22 15.73
N LEU A 141 6.05 -6.33 15.06
CA LEU A 141 5.20 -6.89 14.00
C LEU A 141 3.74 -7.13 14.41
N THR A 142 3.48 -7.58 15.64
CA THR A 142 2.13 -7.95 16.12
C THR A 142 1.56 -6.96 17.12
N ARG A 143 2.43 -6.28 17.84
CA ARG A 143 2.02 -5.27 18.82
C ARG A 143 1.39 -4.09 18.11
N PHE A 144 0.37 -3.49 18.68
CA PHE A 144 -0.33 -2.33 18.15
C PHE A 144 -1.05 -2.53 16.81
N ARG A 145 -1.40 -3.77 16.42
CA ARG A 145 -2.03 -4.06 15.13
C ARG A 145 -3.23 -3.17 14.81
N LYS A 146 -4.18 -3.01 15.76
CA LYS A 146 -5.37 -2.17 15.57
C LYS A 146 -5.01 -0.70 15.40
N LEU A 147 -4.03 -0.21 16.18
CA LEU A 147 -3.52 1.16 16.08
C LEU A 147 -2.89 1.40 14.69
N MET A 148 -2.08 0.45 14.19
CA MET A 148 -1.46 0.59 12.86
C MET A 148 -2.51 0.68 11.74
N VAL A 149 -3.58 -0.12 11.81
CA VAL A 149 -4.70 -0.04 10.87
C VAL A 149 -5.37 1.33 10.93
N GLY A 150 -5.60 1.85 12.13
CA GLY A 150 -6.13 3.22 12.31
C GLY A 150 -5.22 4.29 11.71
N ILE A 151 -3.90 4.15 11.90
CA ILE A 151 -2.91 5.08 11.32
C ILE A 151 -2.91 4.99 9.78
N TYR A 152 -2.97 3.78 9.18
CA TYR A 152 -3.09 3.65 7.73
C TYR A 152 -4.31 4.39 7.17
N LEU A 153 -5.48 4.22 7.81
CA LEU A 153 -6.71 4.91 7.40
C LEU A 153 -6.59 6.42 7.58
N ALA A 154 -6.10 6.88 8.75
CA ALA A 154 -5.91 8.31 9.00
C ALA A 154 -4.94 8.94 7.99
N MET A 155 -3.80 8.30 7.73
CA MET A 155 -2.87 8.74 6.70
C MET A 155 -3.52 8.73 5.32
N GLY A 156 -4.25 7.66 4.96
CA GLY A 156 -4.91 7.55 3.65
C GLY A 156 -5.92 8.66 3.36
N TRP A 157 -6.64 9.15 4.38
CA TRP A 157 -7.62 10.22 4.25
C TRP A 157 -7.10 11.62 4.58
N MET A 158 -5.81 11.77 4.89
CA MET A 158 -5.22 13.07 5.22
C MET A 158 -5.27 14.08 4.06
N PHE A 159 -5.43 13.63 2.80
CA PHE A 159 -5.59 14.52 1.66
C PHE A 159 -6.82 15.44 1.75
N LEU A 160 -7.80 15.08 2.58
CA LEU A 160 -8.95 15.92 2.86
C LEU A 160 -8.55 17.26 3.49
N LEU A 161 -7.42 17.35 4.18
CA LEU A 161 -6.87 18.61 4.69
C LEU A 161 -6.44 19.57 3.57
N ALA A 162 -6.21 19.04 2.36
CA ALA A 162 -5.87 19.81 1.16
C ALA A 162 -6.97 19.73 0.08
N ILE A 163 -8.20 19.39 0.46
CA ILE A 163 -9.28 19.15 -0.51
C ILE A 163 -9.55 20.38 -1.40
N GLY A 164 -9.47 21.59 -0.84
CA GLY A 164 -9.67 22.83 -1.60
C GLY A 164 -8.69 22.99 -2.77
N PRO A 165 -7.37 22.96 -2.54
CA PRO A 165 -6.37 22.94 -3.62
C PRO A 165 -6.51 21.75 -4.57
N ILE A 166 -6.84 20.56 -4.07
CA ILE A 166 -7.03 19.35 -4.90
C ILE A 166 -8.17 19.59 -5.90
N VAL A 167 -9.34 20.03 -5.44
CA VAL A 167 -10.51 20.23 -6.30
C VAL A 167 -10.30 21.37 -7.30
N ARG A 168 -9.50 22.38 -6.96
CA ARG A 168 -9.20 23.50 -7.88
C ARG A 168 -8.18 23.16 -8.96
N ASN A 169 -7.24 22.25 -8.69
CA ASN A 169 -6.08 22.03 -9.55
C ASN A 169 -6.08 20.68 -10.26
N LEU A 170 -6.92 19.72 -9.86
CA LEU A 170 -7.01 18.41 -10.50
C LEU A 170 -8.24 18.28 -11.38
N PRO A 171 -8.13 17.55 -12.50
CA PRO A 171 -9.30 17.14 -13.29
C PRO A 171 -10.28 16.30 -12.45
N THR A 172 -11.57 16.43 -12.75
CA THR A 172 -12.63 15.67 -12.06
C THR A 172 -12.40 14.16 -12.10
N SER A 173 -11.86 13.64 -13.22
CA SER A 173 -11.48 12.23 -13.36
C SER A 173 -10.41 11.81 -12.35
N SER A 174 -9.35 12.60 -12.19
CA SER A 174 -8.30 12.34 -11.19
C SER A 174 -8.87 12.32 -9.77
N ILE A 175 -9.72 13.28 -9.44
CA ILE A 175 -10.39 13.36 -8.12
C ILE A 175 -11.29 12.13 -7.91
N ALA A 176 -12.11 11.76 -8.89
CA ALA A 176 -12.98 10.60 -8.78
C ALA A 176 -12.19 9.32 -8.52
N PHE A 177 -11.11 9.08 -9.27
CA PHE A 177 -10.24 7.93 -9.06
C PHE A 177 -9.55 7.96 -7.69
N LEU A 178 -9.15 9.13 -7.20
CA LEU A 178 -8.57 9.29 -5.86
C LEU A 178 -9.53 8.83 -4.76
N PHE A 179 -10.79 9.28 -4.81
CA PHE A 179 -11.81 8.90 -3.84
C PHE A 179 -12.22 7.43 -3.94
N ILE A 180 -12.40 6.91 -5.16
CA ILE A 180 -12.73 5.50 -5.38
C ILE A 180 -11.60 4.61 -4.85
N GLY A 181 -10.34 4.96 -5.09
CA GLY A 181 -9.18 4.25 -4.58
C GLY A 181 -9.14 4.23 -3.05
N GLY A 182 -9.35 5.39 -2.40
CA GLY A 182 -9.44 5.50 -0.94
C GLY A 182 -10.59 4.68 -0.37
N ALA A 183 -11.75 4.65 -1.04
CA ALA A 183 -12.89 3.82 -0.67
C ALA A 183 -12.57 2.32 -0.78
N CYS A 184 -11.92 1.88 -1.87
CA CYS A 184 -11.46 0.49 -2.02
C CYS A 184 -10.56 0.06 -0.85
N TYR A 185 -9.54 0.84 -0.52
CA TYR A 185 -8.67 0.51 0.62
C TYR A 185 -9.45 0.46 1.94
N SER A 186 -10.36 1.41 2.18
CA SER A 186 -11.16 1.47 3.41
C SER A 186 -12.10 0.28 3.54
N ILE A 187 -12.81 -0.09 2.47
CA ILE A 187 -13.67 -1.28 2.44
C ILE A 187 -12.83 -2.54 2.64
N GLY A 188 -11.67 -2.61 2.00
CA GLY A 188 -10.75 -3.72 2.17
C GLY A 188 -10.35 -3.97 3.62
N VAL A 189 -10.17 -2.91 4.43
CA VAL A 189 -9.84 -3.04 5.87
C VAL A 189 -10.90 -3.82 6.64
N ILE A 190 -12.16 -3.80 6.21
CA ILE A 190 -13.23 -4.60 6.81
C ILE A 190 -12.88 -6.09 6.69
N PHE A 191 -12.52 -6.53 5.48
CA PHE A 191 -12.11 -7.92 5.22
C PHE A 191 -10.80 -8.28 5.91
N TYR A 192 -9.81 -7.38 5.93
CA TYR A 192 -8.56 -7.56 6.68
C TYR A 192 -8.82 -7.82 8.17
N SER A 193 -9.84 -7.18 8.73
CA SER A 193 -10.21 -7.30 10.13
C SER A 193 -11.10 -8.50 10.42
N TRP A 194 -11.74 -9.09 9.41
CA TRP A 194 -12.72 -10.18 9.54
C TRP A 194 -12.03 -11.54 9.59
N ARG A 195 -11.54 -11.90 10.79
CA ARG A 195 -10.69 -13.09 11.00
C ARG A 195 -11.40 -14.44 10.75
N ASN A 196 -12.72 -14.50 10.91
CA ASN A 196 -13.49 -15.73 10.79
C ASN A 196 -13.91 -16.05 9.36
N LEU A 197 -13.79 -15.10 8.45
CA LEU A 197 -14.12 -15.29 7.03
C LEU A 197 -12.95 -16.00 6.34
N LYS A 198 -13.25 -17.12 5.68
CA LYS A 198 -12.27 -17.83 4.85
C LYS A 198 -11.88 -16.95 3.66
N TYR A 199 -10.59 -16.96 3.29
CA TYR A 199 -10.01 -16.10 2.25
C TYR A 199 -10.14 -14.58 2.53
N SER A 200 -10.50 -14.15 3.74
CA SER A 200 -10.65 -12.72 4.05
C SER A 200 -9.42 -11.89 3.71
N HIS A 201 -8.23 -12.43 3.92
CA HIS A 201 -6.97 -11.76 3.59
C HIS A 201 -6.79 -11.62 2.06
N GLY A 202 -7.15 -12.64 1.30
CA GLY A 202 -7.12 -12.57 -0.16
C GLY A 202 -8.15 -11.60 -0.74
N ILE A 203 -9.35 -11.52 -0.14
CA ILE A 203 -10.34 -10.49 -0.50
C ILE A 203 -9.76 -9.10 -0.22
N TRP A 204 -9.10 -8.91 0.91
CA TRP A 204 -8.35 -7.68 1.21
C TRP A 204 -7.34 -7.34 0.11
N HIS A 205 -6.57 -8.34 -0.38
CA HIS A 205 -5.63 -8.15 -1.49
C HIS A 205 -6.30 -7.65 -2.77
N LEU A 206 -7.48 -8.15 -3.11
CA LEU A 206 -8.24 -7.68 -4.29
C LEU A 206 -8.66 -6.21 -4.13
N PHE A 207 -9.10 -5.80 -2.94
CA PHE A 207 -9.43 -4.40 -2.66
C PHE A 207 -8.19 -3.50 -2.71
N VAL A 208 -7.04 -3.98 -2.21
CA VAL A 208 -5.77 -3.25 -2.32
C VAL A 208 -5.37 -3.08 -3.78
N LEU A 209 -5.52 -4.12 -4.60
CA LEU A 209 -5.22 -4.06 -6.03
C LEU A 209 -6.16 -3.09 -6.76
N ALA A 210 -7.46 -3.17 -6.49
CA ALA A 210 -8.44 -2.23 -7.04
C ALA A 210 -8.12 -0.78 -6.65
N GLY A 211 -7.82 -0.53 -5.38
CA GLY A 211 -7.42 0.79 -4.89
C GLY A 211 -6.16 1.32 -5.59
N SER A 212 -5.16 0.47 -5.77
CA SER A 212 -3.92 0.83 -6.47
C SER A 212 -4.15 1.16 -7.94
N ILE A 213 -5.02 0.41 -8.63
CA ILE A 213 -5.40 0.69 -10.02
C ILE A 213 -6.11 2.05 -10.12
N MET A 214 -7.03 2.35 -9.20
CA MET A 214 -7.69 3.65 -9.17
C MET A 214 -6.70 4.79 -8.91
N HIS A 215 -5.79 4.62 -7.95
CA HIS A 215 -4.77 5.63 -7.68
C HIS A 215 -3.76 5.78 -8.83
N PHE A 216 -3.42 4.71 -9.56
CA PHE A 216 -2.63 4.81 -10.79
C PHE A 216 -3.30 5.73 -11.81
N PHE A 217 -4.60 5.54 -12.07
CA PHE A 217 -5.33 6.43 -12.98
C PHE A 217 -5.47 7.85 -12.43
N SER A 218 -5.67 8.01 -11.11
CA SER A 218 -5.69 9.33 -10.49
C SER A 218 -4.40 10.10 -10.72
N VAL A 219 -3.25 9.45 -10.53
CA VAL A 219 -1.92 10.05 -10.76
C VAL A 219 -1.69 10.28 -12.26
N LEU A 220 -2.05 9.34 -13.11
CA LEU A 220 -1.89 9.50 -14.57
C LEU A 220 -2.70 10.68 -15.11
N TYR A 221 -3.93 10.85 -14.65
CA TYR A 221 -4.79 11.97 -15.06
C TYR A 221 -4.46 13.30 -14.36
N SER A 222 -3.52 13.33 -13.43
CA SER A 222 -3.01 14.56 -12.84
C SER A 222 -1.93 15.27 -13.69
N LEU A 223 -1.50 14.62 -14.77
CA LEU A 223 -0.65 15.21 -15.82
C LEU A 223 -1.50 16.12 -16.72
#